data_18ce87200d1cec71e2be9f7f401880af
#
_entry.id   18ce87200d1cec71e2be9f7f401880af
#
_cell.length_a   1.000
_cell.length_b   1.000
_cell.length_c   1.000
_cell.angle_alpha   90.00
_cell.angle_beta   90.00
_cell.angle_gamma   90.00
#
_symmetry.space_group_name_H-M   'P 1'
#
loop_
_entity.id
_entity.type
_entity.pdbx_description
1 polymer ?
#
loop_
_entity_poly.entity_id
_entity_poly.type
_entity_poly.pdbx_seq_one_letter_code
_entity_poly.pdbx_strand_id
1 'polypeptide(L)'
;ESTITPVLFMLGLLFPIAYNFGTNIFLGQISYITQALSTVLQLGVTMDFSIFLLHRYQEEKELRSSNEEAMVTAICKTMTSITASSLTTIAGFLALCAMRLTLGRDIGVVMAKGVALGVICTIVILPALILTFDQQVEKYKHRTIVPKLTKLSYFVSKHAMPIVVVFLVLLVPFVVAQQKTEVYYTLFDSLPQDLTGIVGTN
;
A
#
# COMPACT_ATOMS: atom_id res chain seq x y z
N GLU A 1 -10.32 8.90 -16.95
CA GLU A 1 -9.49 7.72 -16.64
C GLU A 1 -8.92 7.15 -17.94
N SER A 2 -7.73 6.55 -17.89
CA SER A 2 -7.08 5.93 -19.05
C SER A 2 -6.74 4.48 -18.74
N THR A 3 -6.87 3.60 -19.72
CA THR A 3 -6.49 2.18 -19.59
C THR A 3 -4.97 2.00 -19.39
N ILE A 4 -4.17 2.97 -19.79
CA ILE A 4 -2.71 2.95 -19.63
C ILE A 4 -2.29 3.25 -18.18
N THR A 5 -3.05 4.06 -17.46
CA THR A 5 -2.71 4.46 -16.08
C THR A 5 -2.43 3.27 -15.16
N PRO A 6 -3.27 2.22 -15.07
CA PRO A 6 -2.98 1.04 -14.25
C PRO A 6 -1.68 0.32 -14.65
N VAL A 7 -1.36 0.28 -15.95
CA VAL A 7 -0.12 -0.34 -16.43
C VAL A 7 1.11 0.46 -15.97
N LEU A 8 1.05 1.79 -16.05
CA LEU A 8 2.11 2.66 -15.55
C LEU A 8 2.29 2.52 -14.03
N PHE A 9 1.19 2.37 -13.28
CA PHE A 9 1.27 2.09 -11.85
C PHE A 9 1.95 0.75 -11.58
N MET A 10 1.56 -0.31 -12.27
CA MET A 10 2.19 -1.62 -12.11
C MET A 10 3.69 -1.57 -12.43
N LEU A 11 4.08 -0.87 -13.48
CA LEU A 11 5.49 -0.63 -13.78
C LEU A 11 6.18 0.15 -12.66
N GLY A 12 5.57 1.25 -12.19
CA GLY A 12 6.10 2.05 -11.09
C GLY A 12 6.28 1.27 -9.79
N LEU A 13 5.38 0.31 -9.51
CA LEU A 13 5.45 -0.56 -8.33
C LEU A 13 6.50 -1.67 -8.45
N LEU A 14 6.82 -2.10 -9.66
CA LEU A 14 7.82 -3.13 -9.89
C LEU A 14 9.22 -2.69 -9.42
N PHE A 15 9.58 -1.42 -9.64
CA PHE A 15 10.89 -0.89 -9.26
C PHE A 15 11.18 -0.97 -7.76
N PRO A 16 10.32 -0.43 -6.85
CA PRO A 16 10.60 -0.50 -5.43
C PRO A 16 10.62 -1.94 -4.90
N ILE A 17 9.81 -2.85 -5.45
CA ILE A 17 9.82 -4.26 -5.09
C ILE A 17 11.14 -4.91 -5.51
N ALA A 18 11.56 -4.68 -6.76
CA ALA A 18 12.83 -5.21 -7.27
C ALA A 18 14.03 -4.68 -6.47
N TYR A 19 14.04 -3.38 -6.14
CA TYR A 19 15.09 -2.79 -5.31
C TYR A 19 15.07 -3.33 -3.88
N ASN A 20 13.88 -3.54 -3.31
CA ASN A 20 13.78 -4.13 -1.98
C ASN A 20 14.34 -5.56 -1.96
N PHE A 21 14.02 -6.37 -2.97
CA PHE A 21 14.56 -7.73 -3.08
C PHE A 21 16.06 -7.74 -3.35
N GLY A 22 16.53 -6.95 -4.31
CA GLY A 22 17.95 -6.86 -4.62
C GLY A 22 18.80 -6.44 -3.44
N THR A 23 18.32 -5.49 -2.64
CA THR A 23 19.04 -5.03 -1.43
C THR A 23 18.93 -5.97 -0.24
N ASN A 24 18.11 -7.02 -0.29
CA ASN A 24 18.08 -8.05 0.76
C ASN A 24 19.39 -8.85 0.85
N ILE A 25 20.21 -8.85 -0.21
CA ILE A 25 21.54 -9.48 -0.18
C ILE A 25 22.42 -8.95 0.97
N PHE A 26 22.24 -7.68 1.35
CA PHE A 26 22.96 -7.07 2.46
C PHE A 26 22.48 -7.51 3.85
N LEU A 27 21.31 -8.13 3.92
CA LEU A 27 20.72 -8.64 5.17
C LEU A 27 21.07 -10.11 5.42
N GLY A 28 21.69 -10.79 4.45
CA GLY A 28 22.03 -12.20 4.52
C GLY A 28 20.82 -13.09 4.28
N GLN A 29 20.47 -13.93 5.26
CA GLN A 29 19.34 -14.84 5.15
C GLN A 29 18.07 -14.18 5.68
N ILE A 30 16.99 -14.21 4.88
CA ILE A 30 15.65 -13.76 5.27
C ILE A 30 14.67 -14.91 5.09
N SER A 31 13.65 -14.97 5.95
CA SER A 31 12.59 -15.96 5.84
C SER A 31 11.78 -15.76 4.55
N TYR A 32 11.36 -16.87 3.91
CA TYR A 32 10.44 -16.78 2.76
C TYR A 32 9.09 -16.12 3.13
N ILE A 33 8.65 -16.29 4.39
CA ILE A 33 7.46 -15.62 4.91
C ILE A 33 7.65 -14.10 4.88
N THR A 34 8.81 -13.62 5.33
CA THR A 34 9.18 -12.20 5.24
C THR A 34 9.16 -11.70 3.81
N GLN A 35 9.71 -12.48 2.88
CA GLN A 35 9.73 -12.12 1.46
C GLN A 35 8.32 -12.01 0.88
N ALA A 36 7.43 -12.97 1.15
CA ALA A 36 6.06 -12.97 0.68
C ALA A 36 5.25 -11.80 1.28
N LEU A 37 5.30 -11.64 2.60
CA LEU A 37 4.59 -10.56 3.29
C LEU A 37 5.08 -9.18 2.88
N SER A 38 6.40 -8.99 2.75
CA SER A 38 6.97 -7.72 2.35
C SER A 38 6.53 -7.31 0.94
N THR A 39 6.41 -8.26 0.02
CA THR A 39 5.92 -7.98 -1.34
C THR A 39 4.51 -7.42 -1.31
N VAL A 40 3.59 -8.13 -0.63
CA VAL A 40 2.17 -7.75 -0.60
C VAL A 40 1.97 -6.42 0.11
N LEU A 41 2.59 -6.26 1.29
CA LEU A 41 2.45 -5.04 2.09
C LEU A 41 3.09 -3.84 1.41
N GLN A 42 4.28 -4.01 0.83
CA GLN A 42 4.96 -2.94 0.08
C GLN A 42 4.15 -2.50 -1.13
N LEU A 43 3.56 -3.45 -1.87
CA LEU A 43 2.70 -3.14 -3.00
C LEU A 43 1.52 -2.26 -2.54
N GLY A 44 0.84 -2.63 -1.46
CA GLY A 44 -0.27 -1.83 -0.91
C GLY A 44 0.15 -0.42 -0.53
N VAL A 45 1.19 -0.29 0.29
CA VAL A 45 1.66 1.03 0.79
C VAL A 45 2.17 1.92 -0.36
N THR A 46 2.94 1.36 -1.30
CA THR A 46 3.47 2.15 -2.43
C THR A 46 2.37 2.55 -3.40
N MET A 47 1.35 1.70 -3.58
CA MET A 47 0.19 2.02 -4.41
C MET A 47 -0.59 3.20 -3.85
N ASP A 48 -0.81 3.26 -2.53
CA ASP A 48 -1.51 4.37 -1.89
C ASP A 48 -0.80 5.71 -2.11
N PHE A 49 0.51 5.75 -1.94
CA PHE A 49 1.31 6.95 -2.23
C PHE A 49 1.24 7.35 -3.71
N SER A 50 1.26 6.36 -4.59
CA SER A 50 1.20 6.58 -6.04
C SER A 50 -0.15 7.15 -6.48
N ILE A 51 -1.25 6.60 -5.96
CA ILE A 51 -2.60 7.08 -6.23
C ILE A 51 -2.78 8.52 -5.71
N PHE A 52 -2.28 8.80 -4.51
CA PHE A 52 -2.37 10.13 -3.92
C PHE A 52 -1.62 11.19 -4.77
N LEU A 53 -0.42 10.87 -5.24
CA LEU A 53 0.35 11.74 -6.12
C LEU A 53 -0.35 11.94 -7.47
N LEU A 54 -0.90 10.87 -8.07
CA LEU A 54 -1.62 10.98 -9.34
C LEU A 54 -2.86 11.87 -9.23
N HIS A 55 -3.68 11.67 -8.20
CA HIS A 55 -4.86 12.51 -7.98
C HIS A 55 -4.46 13.98 -7.87
N ARG A 56 -3.40 14.27 -7.13
CA ARG A 56 -2.91 15.65 -7.01
C ARG A 56 -2.39 16.19 -8.33
N TYR A 57 -1.68 15.38 -9.11
CA TYR A 57 -1.24 15.78 -10.44
C TYR A 57 -2.42 16.11 -11.37
N GLN A 58 -3.47 15.30 -11.35
CA GLN A 58 -4.66 15.54 -12.16
C GLN A 58 -5.37 16.86 -11.78
N GLU A 59 -5.47 17.15 -10.48
CA GLU A 59 -6.02 18.44 -10.00
C GLU A 59 -5.16 19.64 -10.47
N GLU A 60 -3.84 19.55 -10.36
CA GLU A 60 -2.94 20.62 -10.78
C GLU A 60 -2.89 20.77 -12.31
N LYS A 61 -3.05 19.69 -13.06
CA LYS A 61 -3.10 19.69 -14.53
C LYS A 61 -4.29 20.51 -15.08
N GLU A 62 -5.42 20.54 -14.38
CA GLU A 62 -6.57 21.36 -14.74
C GLU A 62 -6.33 22.87 -14.50
N LEU A 63 -5.41 23.21 -13.61
CA LEU A 63 -5.15 24.59 -13.16
C LEU A 63 -3.93 25.24 -13.84
N ARG A 64 -3.10 24.46 -14.56
CA ARG A 64 -1.83 24.90 -15.10
C ARG A 64 -1.70 24.63 -16.58
N SER A 65 -0.88 25.44 -17.24
CA SER A 65 -0.68 25.36 -18.70
C SER A 65 0.36 24.31 -19.10
N SER A 66 1.26 23.90 -18.18
CA SER A 66 2.32 22.91 -18.42
C SER A 66 2.15 21.68 -17.52
N ASN A 67 2.28 20.50 -18.11
CA ASN A 67 2.25 19.24 -17.38
C ASN A 67 3.41 19.10 -16.39
N GLU A 68 4.57 19.67 -16.72
CA GLU A 68 5.75 19.68 -15.86
C GLU A 68 5.52 20.54 -14.62
N GLU A 69 4.98 21.77 -14.79
CA GLU A 69 4.63 22.64 -13.65
C GLU A 69 3.55 22.02 -12.76
N ALA A 70 2.56 21.35 -13.36
CA ALA A 70 1.53 20.62 -12.65
C ALA A 70 2.15 19.50 -11.79
N MET A 71 3.07 18.72 -12.37
CA MET A 71 3.75 17.64 -11.67
C MET A 71 4.65 18.14 -10.53
N VAL A 72 5.45 19.18 -10.77
CA VAL A 72 6.29 19.78 -9.72
C VAL A 72 5.44 20.25 -8.55
N THR A 73 4.33 20.92 -8.84
CA THR A 73 3.42 21.41 -7.80
C THR A 73 2.74 20.24 -7.06
N ALA A 74 2.33 19.22 -7.78
CA ALA A 74 1.74 18.02 -7.17
C ALA A 74 2.74 17.36 -6.20
N ILE A 75 3.99 17.17 -6.61
CA ILE A 75 5.04 16.61 -5.75
C ILE A 75 5.22 17.50 -4.51
N CYS A 76 5.39 18.81 -4.67
CA CYS A 76 5.60 19.72 -3.54
C CYS A 76 4.44 19.68 -2.53
N LYS A 77 3.20 19.61 -3.02
CA LYS A 77 2.00 19.61 -2.15
C LYS A 77 1.76 18.26 -1.46
N THR A 78 2.16 17.15 -2.09
CA THR A 78 1.96 15.81 -1.53
C THR A 78 3.12 15.33 -0.67
N MET A 79 4.32 15.87 -0.88
CA MET A 79 5.55 15.41 -0.24
C MET A 79 5.48 15.42 1.29
N THR A 80 4.92 16.47 1.88
CA THR A 80 4.76 16.56 3.34
C THR A 80 3.88 15.44 3.89
N SER A 81 2.75 15.18 3.25
CA SER A 81 1.81 14.14 3.69
C SER A 81 2.38 12.75 3.48
N ILE A 82 3.00 12.48 2.31
CA ILE A 82 3.62 11.18 2.01
C ILE A 82 4.78 10.92 2.98
N THR A 83 5.64 11.92 3.23
CA THR A 83 6.78 11.77 4.14
C THR A 83 6.32 11.53 5.58
N ALA A 84 5.34 12.28 6.07
CA ALA A 84 4.82 12.11 7.42
C ALA A 84 4.19 10.71 7.62
N SER A 85 3.36 10.29 6.67
CA SER A 85 2.73 8.95 6.69
C SER A 85 3.75 7.83 6.60
N SER A 86 4.72 7.94 5.68
CA SER A 86 5.76 6.93 5.51
C SER A 86 6.67 6.83 6.73
N LEU A 87 7.02 7.96 7.36
CA LEU A 87 7.83 7.96 8.58
C LEU A 87 7.13 7.22 9.73
N THR A 88 5.83 7.44 9.89
CA THR A 88 5.01 6.72 10.87
C THR A 88 4.98 5.23 10.58
N THR A 89 4.81 4.85 9.32
CA THR A 89 4.79 3.45 8.88
C THR A 89 6.16 2.79 9.09
N ILE A 90 7.26 3.46 8.73
CA ILE A 90 8.63 3.00 8.96
C ILE A 90 8.88 2.80 10.47
N ALA A 91 8.48 3.77 11.30
CA ALA A 91 8.63 3.66 12.76
C ALA A 91 7.84 2.46 13.31
N GLY A 92 6.62 2.21 12.81
CA GLY A 92 5.82 1.05 13.16
C GLY A 92 6.50 -0.28 12.80
N PHE A 93 7.09 -0.39 11.61
CA PHE A 93 7.85 -1.58 11.24
C PHE A 93 9.15 -1.73 12.02
N LEU A 94 9.86 -0.64 12.29
CA LEU A 94 11.06 -0.69 13.13
C LEU A 94 10.74 -1.10 14.58
N ALA A 95 9.55 -0.80 15.10
CA ALA A 95 9.13 -1.28 16.41
C ALA A 95 9.06 -2.82 16.49
N LEU A 96 8.81 -3.52 15.38
CA LEU A 96 8.88 -4.99 15.32
C LEU A 96 10.30 -5.52 15.59
N CYS A 97 11.34 -4.72 15.35
CA CYS A 97 12.71 -5.11 15.63
C CYS A 97 12.99 -5.24 17.14
N ALA A 98 12.15 -4.66 18.00
CA ALA A 98 12.23 -4.82 19.46
C ALA A 98 11.69 -6.18 19.94
N MET A 99 11.03 -6.93 19.05
CA MET A 99 10.53 -8.28 19.39
C MET A 99 11.69 -9.26 19.53
N ARG A 100 11.54 -10.22 20.45
CA ARG A 100 12.51 -11.32 20.64
C ARG A 100 12.46 -12.36 19.51
N LEU A 101 11.42 -12.32 18.66
CA LEU A 101 11.22 -13.24 17.57
C LEU A 101 12.04 -12.79 16.34
N THR A 102 12.91 -13.64 15.82
CA THR A 102 13.76 -13.36 14.63
C THR A 102 12.90 -12.97 13.42
N LEU A 103 11.78 -13.64 13.23
CA LEU A 103 10.83 -13.34 12.15
C LEU A 103 10.28 -11.89 12.24
N GLY A 104 9.98 -11.40 13.45
CA GLY A 104 9.52 -10.02 13.65
C GLY A 104 10.59 -9.00 13.26
N ARG A 105 11.85 -9.27 13.62
CA ARG A 105 12.99 -8.42 13.24
C ARG A 105 13.20 -8.39 11.74
N ASP A 106 13.16 -9.56 11.08
CA ASP A 106 13.32 -9.65 9.63
C ASP A 106 12.23 -8.86 8.89
N ILE A 107 10.97 -9.07 9.27
CA ILE A 107 9.84 -8.32 8.69
C ILE A 107 10.02 -6.82 8.95
N GLY A 108 10.38 -6.43 10.17
CA GLY A 108 10.56 -5.04 10.55
C GLY A 108 11.56 -4.31 9.68
N VAL A 109 12.76 -4.87 9.50
CA VAL A 109 13.83 -4.26 8.70
C VAL A 109 13.48 -4.24 7.21
N VAL A 110 13.02 -5.38 6.66
CA VAL A 110 12.70 -5.49 5.23
C VAL A 110 11.55 -4.57 4.84
N MET A 111 10.54 -4.45 5.70
CA MET A 111 9.39 -3.58 5.46
C MET A 111 9.74 -2.10 5.62
N ALA A 112 10.46 -1.72 6.67
CA ALA A 112 10.90 -0.33 6.85
C ALA A 112 11.72 0.16 5.65
N LYS A 113 12.68 -0.66 5.19
CA LYS A 113 13.46 -0.41 3.97
C LYS A 113 12.57 -0.35 2.73
N GLY A 114 11.63 -1.29 2.60
CA GLY A 114 10.69 -1.36 1.49
C GLY A 114 9.83 -0.11 1.36
N VAL A 115 9.29 0.41 2.48
CA VAL A 115 8.51 1.65 2.49
C VAL A 115 9.39 2.85 2.09
N ALA A 116 10.62 2.96 2.61
CA ALA A 116 11.53 4.04 2.23
C ALA A 116 11.83 4.02 0.72
N LEU A 117 12.14 2.85 0.15
CA LEU A 117 12.34 2.68 -1.29
C LEU A 117 11.07 2.99 -2.08
N GLY A 118 9.90 2.60 -1.56
CA GLY A 118 8.59 2.90 -2.15
C GLY A 118 8.37 4.41 -2.29
N VAL A 119 8.63 5.18 -1.22
CA VAL A 119 8.51 6.64 -1.25
C VAL A 119 9.45 7.26 -2.28
N ILE A 120 10.72 6.85 -2.29
CA ILE A 120 11.71 7.35 -3.26
C ILE A 120 11.25 7.07 -4.69
N CYS A 121 10.81 5.85 -4.98
CA CYS A 121 10.32 5.49 -6.31
C CYS A 121 9.05 6.25 -6.69
N THR A 122 8.14 6.48 -5.74
CA THR A 122 6.92 7.25 -5.98
C THR A 122 7.22 8.72 -6.31
N ILE A 123 8.23 9.31 -5.68
CA ILE A 123 8.58 10.72 -5.90
C ILE A 123 9.44 10.91 -7.16
N VAL A 124 10.25 9.91 -7.54
CA VAL A 124 11.22 10.03 -8.64
C VAL A 124 10.75 9.29 -9.90
N ILE A 125 10.46 8.00 -9.78
CA ILE A 125 10.20 7.13 -10.93
C ILE A 125 8.78 7.34 -11.46
N LEU A 126 7.79 7.40 -10.59
CA LEU A 126 6.40 7.53 -11.01
C LEU A 126 6.12 8.83 -11.77
N PRO A 127 6.57 10.04 -11.32
CA PRO A 127 6.44 11.26 -12.10
C PRO A 127 7.11 11.19 -13.46
N ALA A 128 8.32 10.61 -13.53
CA ALA A 128 9.03 10.44 -14.79
C ALA A 128 8.24 9.54 -15.75
N LEU A 129 7.67 8.43 -15.27
CA LEU A 129 6.81 7.57 -16.08
C LEU A 129 5.55 8.30 -16.55
N ILE A 130 4.85 8.99 -15.65
CA ILE A 130 3.62 9.71 -16.00
C ILE A 130 3.90 10.78 -17.06
N LEU A 131 4.94 11.61 -16.89
CA LEU A 131 5.28 12.66 -17.86
C LEU A 131 5.73 12.09 -19.20
N THR A 132 6.51 11.00 -19.20
CA THR A 132 6.96 10.35 -20.44
C THR A 132 5.81 9.78 -21.25
N PHE A 133 4.82 9.22 -20.58
CA PHE A 133 3.67 8.56 -21.22
C PHE A 133 2.38 9.40 -21.19
N ASP A 134 2.47 10.70 -20.86
CA ASP A 134 1.29 11.57 -20.74
C ASP A 134 0.46 11.64 -22.02
N GLN A 135 1.11 11.72 -23.18
CA GLN A 135 0.43 11.72 -24.49
C GLN A 135 -0.34 10.42 -24.75
N GLN A 136 0.23 9.28 -24.36
CA GLN A 136 -0.42 7.97 -24.49
C GLN A 136 -1.59 7.84 -23.51
N VAL A 137 -1.42 8.33 -22.29
CA VAL A 137 -2.49 8.36 -21.27
C VAL A 137 -3.68 9.19 -21.79
N GLU A 138 -3.42 10.33 -22.42
CA GLU A 138 -4.47 11.21 -22.95
C GLU A 138 -5.16 10.62 -24.16
N LYS A 139 -4.40 9.97 -25.07
CA LYS A 139 -4.94 9.30 -26.27
C LYS A 139 -5.90 8.15 -25.94
N TYR A 140 -5.65 7.41 -24.86
CA TYR A 140 -6.48 6.27 -24.44
C TYR A 140 -7.40 6.62 -23.26
N LYS A 141 -7.74 7.89 -23.11
CA LYS A 141 -8.69 8.38 -22.10
C LYS A 141 -10.09 7.91 -22.50
N HIS A 142 -10.77 7.22 -21.61
CA HIS A 142 -12.15 6.82 -21.76
C HIS A 142 -13.05 7.46 -20.70
N ARG A 143 -14.35 7.45 -20.95
CA ARG A 143 -15.34 7.98 -20.01
C ARG A 143 -15.29 7.18 -18.71
N THR A 144 -15.30 7.87 -17.59
CA THR A 144 -15.36 7.25 -16.26
C THR A 144 -16.54 6.30 -16.15
N ILE A 145 -16.24 5.04 -15.84
CA ILE A 145 -17.27 3.98 -15.66
C ILE A 145 -17.96 4.17 -14.30
N VAL A 146 -17.25 4.74 -13.31
CA VAL A 146 -17.79 4.95 -11.97
C VAL A 146 -18.69 6.19 -11.96
N PRO A 147 -19.98 6.05 -11.68
CA PRO A 147 -20.88 7.20 -11.58
C PRO A 147 -20.49 8.10 -10.40
N LYS A 148 -20.68 9.39 -10.55
CA LYS A 148 -20.48 10.34 -9.46
C LYS A 148 -21.43 9.99 -8.30
N LEU A 149 -20.89 9.54 -7.18
CA LEU A 149 -21.64 9.12 -6.00
C LEU A 149 -22.14 10.32 -5.16
N THR A 150 -22.53 11.39 -5.82
CA THR A 150 -23.01 12.62 -5.16
C THR A 150 -24.21 12.39 -4.24
N LYS A 151 -25.12 11.49 -4.62
CA LYS A 151 -26.28 11.14 -3.77
C LYS A 151 -25.84 10.41 -2.50
N LEU A 152 -24.86 9.50 -2.61
CA LEU A 152 -24.31 8.78 -1.46
C LEU A 152 -23.55 9.75 -0.54
N SER A 153 -22.72 10.62 -1.11
CA SER A 153 -21.97 11.63 -0.34
C SER A 153 -22.92 12.56 0.42
N TYR A 154 -24.00 13.03 -0.23
CA TYR A 154 -25.01 13.85 0.43
C TYR A 154 -25.76 13.09 1.55
N PHE A 155 -26.13 11.82 1.30
CA PHE A 155 -26.77 10.97 2.29
C PHE A 155 -25.89 10.75 3.54
N VAL A 156 -24.61 10.43 3.32
CA VAL A 156 -23.62 10.23 4.41
C VAL A 156 -23.42 11.53 5.19
N SER A 157 -23.26 12.65 4.50
CA SER A 157 -23.07 13.96 5.14
C SER A 157 -24.29 14.36 5.97
N LYS A 158 -25.51 14.12 5.45
CA LYS A 158 -26.76 14.46 6.15
C LYS A 158 -27.02 13.56 7.36
N HIS A 159 -26.60 12.30 7.32
CA HIS A 159 -26.85 11.30 8.36
C HIS A 159 -25.58 10.86 9.07
N ALA A 160 -24.61 11.76 9.20
CA ALA A 160 -23.30 11.41 9.77
C ALA A 160 -23.40 10.80 11.18
N MET A 161 -24.16 11.45 12.08
CA MET A 161 -24.32 10.95 13.47
C MET A 161 -25.01 9.57 13.56
N PRO A 162 -26.16 9.31 12.95
CA PRO A 162 -26.77 7.97 13.01
C PRO A 162 -25.89 6.90 12.36
N ILE A 163 -25.15 7.22 11.31
CA ILE A 163 -24.21 6.27 10.69
C ILE A 163 -23.10 5.90 11.68
N VAL A 164 -22.49 6.86 12.37
CA VAL A 164 -21.48 6.59 13.39
C VAL A 164 -22.02 5.71 14.51
N VAL A 165 -23.24 6.03 15.00
CA VAL A 165 -23.87 5.22 16.06
C VAL A 165 -24.12 3.79 15.60
N VAL A 166 -24.62 3.58 14.39
CA VAL A 166 -24.84 2.24 13.83
C VAL A 166 -23.52 1.45 13.77
N PHE A 167 -22.43 2.07 13.27
CA PHE A 167 -21.13 1.41 13.23
C PHE A 167 -20.57 1.08 14.62
N LEU A 168 -20.75 1.96 15.62
CA LEU A 168 -20.36 1.70 17.00
C LEU A 168 -21.16 0.55 17.62
N VAL A 169 -22.47 0.48 17.36
CA VAL A 169 -23.31 -0.63 17.83
C VAL A 169 -22.89 -1.95 17.17
N LEU A 170 -22.60 -1.93 15.85
CA LEU A 170 -22.12 -3.10 15.15
C LEU A 170 -20.73 -3.56 15.60
N LEU A 171 -19.88 -2.67 16.10
CA LEU A 171 -18.54 -3.01 16.58
C LEU A 171 -18.61 -3.98 17.77
N VAL A 172 -19.59 -3.82 18.67
CA VAL A 172 -19.72 -4.65 19.87
C VAL A 172 -19.82 -6.15 19.55
N PRO A 173 -20.77 -6.62 18.72
CA PRO A 173 -20.86 -8.06 18.39
C PRO A 173 -19.63 -8.59 17.68
N PHE A 174 -18.94 -7.76 16.83
CA PHE A 174 -17.71 -8.18 16.18
C PHE A 174 -16.54 -8.36 17.16
N VAL A 175 -16.40 -7.46 18.14
CA VAL A 175 -15.39 -7.59 19.21
C VAL A 175 -15.66 -8.85 20.06
N VAL A 176 -16.93 -9.14 20.39
CA VAL A 176 -17.30 -10.36 21.12
C VAL A 176 -17.03 -11.62 20.28
N ALA A 177 -17.32 -11.57 18.98
CA ALA A 177 -17.07 -12.70 18.08
C ALA A 177 -15.55 -12.96 17.93
N GLN A 178 -14.73 -11.93 17.90
CA GLN A 178 -13.27 -12.05 17.81
C GLN A 178 -12.68 -12.82 19.00
N GLN A 179 -13.25 -12.67 20.22
CA GLN A 179 -12.77 -13.40 21.40
C GLN A 179 -12.96 -14.93 21.32
N LYS A 180 -13.85 -15.38 20.42
CA LYS A 180 -14.10 -16.81 20.16
C LYS A 180 -13.24 -17.38 19.03
N THR A 181 -12.39 -16.55 18.42
CA THR A 181 -11.51 -16.97 17.33
C THR A 181 -10.29 -17.67 17.91
N GLU A 182 -10.12 -18.94 17.60
CA GLU A 182 -8.93 -19.70 17.95
C GLU A 182 -7.79 -19.32 17.00
N VAL A 183 -6.66 -18.91 17.57
CA VAL A 183 -5.47 -18.52 16.80
C VAL A 183 -4.43 -19.63 16.93
N TYR A 184 -4.07 -20.24 15.80
CA TYR A 184 -3.00 -21.23 15.74
C TYR A 184 -1.63 -20.55 15.82
N TYR A 185 -0.82 -20.96 16.78
CA TYR A 185 0.54 -20.41 16.98
C TYR A 185 1.63 -21.26 16.34
N THR A 186 1.30 -22.47 15.88
CA THR A 186 2.23 -23.37 15.22
C THR A 186 1.89 -23.51 13.74
N LEU A 187 2.91 -23.42 12.88
CA LEU A 187 2.74 -23.59 11.44
C LEU A 187 2.27 -25.03 11.10
N PHE A 188 2.60 -25.99 11.95
CA PHE A 188 2.23 -27.41 11.76
C PHE A 188 0.73 -27.65 11.91
N ASP A 189 0.03 -26.89 12.75
CA ASP A 189 -1.42 -27.02 12.96
C ASP A 189 -2.23 -26.54 11.75
N SER A 190 -1.64 -25.71 10.89
CA SER A 190 -2.25 -25.23 9.65
C SER A 190 -2.05 -26.18 8.45
N LEU A 191 -1.21 -27.20 8.61
CA LEU A 191 -0.94 -28.18 7.56
C LEU A 191 -1.91 -29.36 7.67
N PRO A 192 -2.31 -29.99 6.54
CA PRO A 192 -3.09 -31.22 6.56
C PRO A 192 -2.40 -32.28 7.40
N GLN A 193 -3.11 -32.86 8.38
CA GLN A 193 -2.56 -33.80 9.35
C GLN A 193 -2.19 -35.18 8.72
N ASP A 194 -2.62 -35.42 7.49
CA ASP A 194 -2.34 -36.61 6.68
C ASP A 194 -1.00 -36.56 5.92
N LEU A 195 -0.27 -35.44 5.99
CA LEU A 195 1.05 -35.33 5.38
C LEU A 195 2.05 -36.25 6.10
N THR A 196 2.72 -37.11 5.31
CA THR A 196 3.70 -38.09 5.80
C THR A 196 4.81 -37.50 6.67
N GLY A 197 5.16 -36.21 6.47
CA GLY A 197 6.13 -35.50 7.31
C GLY A 197 5.60 -35.12 8.70
N ILE A 198 4.28 -35.06 8.90
CA ILE A 198 3.64 -34.73 10.19
C ILE A 198 3.37 -36.03 10.98
N VAL A 199 2.98 -37.10 10.30
CA VAL A 199 2.72 -38.43 10.92
C VAL A 199 3.98 -38.99 11.56
N GLY A 200 5.18 -38.61 11.11
CA GLY A 200 6.45 -39.11 11.67
C GLY A 200 6.98 -38.27 12.87
N THR A 201 6.33 -37.19 13.27
CA THR A 201 6.75 -36.35 14.40
C THR A 201 5.86 -36.44 15.63
N ASN A 202 4.75 -37.18 15.55
CA ASN A 202 3.93 -37.66 16.68
C ASN A 202 4.34 -39.07 17.02
#